data_f20194765e5afc961df951b3681e2647
#
_entry.id   f20194765e5afc961df951b3681e2647
#
_cell.length_a   1.000
_cell.length_b   1.000
_cell.length_c   1.000
_cell.angle_alpha   90.00
_cell.angle_beta   90.00
_cell.angle_gamma   90.00
#
_symmetry.space_group_name_H-M   'P 1'
#
loop_
_entity.id
_entity.type
_entity.pdbx_description
1 polymer ?
#
loop_
_entity_poly.entity_id
_entity_poly.type
_entity_poly.pdbx_seq_one_letter_code
_entity_poly.pdbx_strand_id
1 'polypeptide(L)'
;MTNLVQFPGLGLSFQLNRVAFTIGGVSIYWYGVCIAVGLCLALVFAFRHSLEFGVDPDSMVDVILIGVVLGIISARAYYVAMAPFKYESIWEMIAIRDGGLAIYGGIIGGFLFGGLACKWRGVPVLPMFDLAGMGFLIGQGCGRWGNFFNQEAFGCNTTLPWGMSVSYTHLT
;
A
#
# COMPACT_ATOMS: atom_id res chain seq x y z
N MET A 1 -9.83 4.64 -18.50
CA MET A 1 -10.76 3.50 -18.28
C MET A 1 -11.72 3.91 -17.18
N THR A 2 -13.01 4.00 -17.50
CA THR A 2 -14.08 4.34 -16.56
C THR A 2 -14.81 3.06 -16.18
N ASN A 3 -15.05 2.86 -14.90
CA ASN A 3 -15.85 1.75 -14.38
C ASN A 3 -17.22 2.27 -13.97
N LEU A 4 -18.27 1.52 -14.28
CA LEU A 4 -19.61 1.81 -13.81
C LEU A 4 -19.78 1.21 -12.41
N VAL A 5 -20.16 2.03 -11.45
CA VAL A 5 -20.50 1.62 -10.08
C VAL A 5 -21.98 1.83 -9.88
N GLN A 6 -22.67 0.79 -9.40
CA GLN A 6 -24.09 0.82 -9.16
C GLN A 6 -24.41 0.33 -7.74
N PHE A 7 -25.35 0.98 -7.11
CA PHE A 7 -25.98 0.54 -5.87
C PHE A 7 -27.47 0.33 -6.14
N PRO A 8 -27.84 -0.86 -6.62
CA PRO A 8 -29.22 -1.11 -7.10
C PRO A 8 -30.29 -0.84 -6.05
N GLY A 9 -30.03 -1.19 -4.79
CA GLY A 9 -30.95 -0.93 -3.69
C GLY A 9 -31.16 0.55 -3.32
N LEU A 10 -30.21 1.42 -3.71
CA LEU A 10 -30.27 2.87 -3.47
C LEU A 10 -30.62 3.64 -4.75
N GLY A 11 -30.75 2.98 -5.89
CA GLY A 11 -31.00 3.63 -7.19
C GLY A 11 -29.85 4.55 -7.65
N LEU A 12 -28.64 4.37 -7.12
CA LEU A 12 -27.49 5.20 -7.44
C LEU A 12 -26.61 4.51 -8.48
N SER A 13 -26.21 5.26 -9.52
CA SER A 13 -25.23 4.81 -10.49
C SER A 13 -24.32 5.96 -10.90
N PHE A 14 -23.02 5.75 -10.97
CA PHE A 14 -22.04 6.74 -11.41
C PHE A 14 -20.83 6.09 -12.07
N GLN A 15 -20.14 6.87 -12.89
CA GLN A 15 -18.91 6.41 -13.53
C GLN A 15 -17.71 6.85 -12.72
N LEU A 16 -16.85 5.87 -12.38
CA LEU A 16 -15.58 6.08 -11.70
C LEU A 16 -14.43 6.03 -12.72
N ASN A 17 -13.64 7.09 -12.76
CA ASN A 17 -12.38 7.08 -13.51
C ASN A 17 -11.25 6.61 -12.58
N ARG A 18 -10.49 5.61 -12.99
CA ARG A 18 -9.31 5.15 -12.22
C ARG A 18 -8.19 6.18 -12.19
N VAL A 19 -8.09 7.01 -13.24
CA VAL A 19 -7.08 8.08 -13.36
C VAL A 19 -7.57 9.28 -12.57
N ALA A 20 -6.79 9.75 -11.61
CA ALA A 20 -7.05 10.95 -10.84
C ALA A 20 -6.71 12.20 -11.69
N PHE A 21 -5.50 12.25 -12.23
CA PHE A 21 -5.02 13.32 -13.10
C PHE A 21 -3.79 12.85 -13.90
N THR A 22 -3.41 13.65 -14.90
CA THR A 22 -2.27 13.36 -15.77
C THR A 22 -1.31 14.54 -15.75
N ILE A 23 -0.02 14.29 -15.48
CA ILE A 23 1.05 15.31 -15.48
C ILE A 23 2.12 14.87 -16.48
N GLY A 24 2.44 15.71 -17.46
CA GLY A 24 3.50 15.45 -18.43
C GLY A 24 3.35 14.13 -19.19
N GLY A 25 2.10 13.69 -19.47
CA GLY A 25 1.82 12.41 -20.14
C GLY A 25 1.82 11.19 -19.24
N VAL A 26 2.13 11.34 -17.95
CA VAL A 26 2.07 10.25 -16.95
C VAL A 26 0.74 10.31 -16.22
N SER A 27 -0.05 9.22 -16.30
CA SER A 27 -1.32 9.11 -15.58
C SER A 27 -1.10 8.72 -14.13
N ILE A 28 -1.65 9.51 -13.20
CA ILE A 28 -1.65 9.23 -11.78
C ILE A 28 -3.01 8.64 -11.41
N TYR A 29 -2.99 7.46 -10.80
CA TYR A 29 -4.18 6.71 -10.43
C TYR A 29 -4.63 7.03 -9.01
N TRP A 30 -5.95 7.03 -8.78
CA TRP A 30 -6.53 7.23 -7.45
C TRP A 30 -5.98 6.26 -6.39
N TYR A 31 -5.67 5.04 -6.81
CA TYR A 31 -5.03 4.05 -5.92
C TYR A 31 -3.73 4.61 -5.32
N GLY A 32 -2.85 5.14 -6.16
CA GLY A 32 -1.61 5.77 -5.72
C GLY A 32 -1.82 6.97 -4.81
N VAL A 33 -2.83 7.80 -5.11
CA VAL A 33 -3.21 8.95 -4.26
C VAL A 33 -3.68 8.48 -2.89
N CYS A 34 -4.54 7.45 -2.81
CA CYS A 34 -5.00 6.89 -1.54
C CYS A 34 -3.85 6.33 -0.71
N ILE A 35 -2.90 5.62 -1.33
CA ILE A 35 -1.70 5.12 -0.65
C ILE A 35 -0.83 6.27 -0.13
N ALA A 36 -0.61 7.31 -0.94
CA ALA A 36 0.16 8.48 -0.54
C ALA A 36 -0.49 9.22 0.64
N VAL A 37 -1.81 9.41 0.60
CA VAL A 37 -2.57 10.01 1.72
C VAL A 37 -2.46 9.14 2.98
N GLY A 38 -2.62 7.82 2.84
CA GLY A 38 -2.46 6.87 3.95
C GLY A 38 -1.07 6.94 4.59
N LEU A 39 -0.03 7.01 3.77
CA LEU A 39 1.35 7.18 4.23
C LEU A 39 1.54 8.51 4.96
N CYS A 40 1.05 9.62 4.40
CA CYS A 40 1.13 10.93 5.05
C CYS A 40 0.43 10.93 6.42
N LEU A 41 -0.78 10.36 6.49
CA LEU A 41 -1.52 10.27 7.75
C LEU A 41 -0.80 9.39 8.77
N ALA A 42 -0.24 8.25 8.34
CA ALA A 42 0.58 7.37 9.18
C ALA A 42 1.81 8.08 9.72
N LEU A 43 2.50 8.85 8.88
CA LEU A 43 3.67 9.65 9.30
C LEU A 43 3.27 10.74 10.30
N VAL A 44 2.19 11.49 10.02
CA VAL A 44 1.66 12.50 10.95
C VAL A 44 1.32 11.89 12.30
N PHE A 45 0.67 10.73 12.31
CA PHE A 45 0.38 9.98 13.53
C PHE A 45 1.68 9.59 14.26
N ALA A 46 2.63 8.99 13.54
CA ALA A 46 3.91 8.56 14.10
C ALA A 46 4.67 9.72 14.73
N PHE A 47 4.79 10.86 14.03
CA PHE A 47 5.47 12.06 14.55
C PHE A 47 4.79 12.63 15.80
N ARG A 48 3.47 12.64 15.86
CA ARG A 48 2.73 13.18 17.01
C ARG A 48 2.87 12.32 18.27
N HIS A 49 3.02 11.02 18.10
CA HIS A 49 3.01 10.08 19.22
C HIS A 49 4.39 9.46 19.50
N SER A 50 5.42 9.73 18.68
CA SER A 50 6.73 9.11 18.83
C SER A 50 7.31 9.22 20.24
N LEU A 51 7.23 10.41 20.86
CA LEU A 51 7.74 10.65 22.21
C LEU A 51 6.95 9.89 23.28
N GLU A 52 5.65 9.68 23.10
CA GLU A 52 4.82 8.89 24.00
C GLU A 52 5.25 7.41 24.00
N PHE A 53 5.74 6.93 22.86
CA PHE A 53 6.32 5.60 22.70
C PHE A 53 7.80 5.54 23.07
N GLY A 54 8.39 6.63 23.55
CA GLY A 54 9.82 6.70 23.87
C GLY A 54 10.73 6.60 22.64
N VAL A 55 10.24 7.02 21.49
CA VAL A 55 10.95 7.00 20.21
C VAL A 55 11.30 8.44 19.83
N ASP A 56 12.60 8.69 19.65
CA ASP A 56 13.09 9.98 19.16
C ASP A 56 12.67 10.21 17.70
N PRO A 57 12.02 11.34 17.36
CA PRO A 57 11.50 11.61 16.01
C PRO A 57 12.56 11.54 14.90
N ASP A 58 13.76 12.07 15.14
CA ASP A 58 14.81 12.10 14.12
C ASP A 58 15.33 10.69 13.82
N SER A 59 15.57 9.91 14.86
CA SER A 59 15.98 8.51 14.73
C SER A 59 14.85 7.66 14.11
N MET A 60 13.59 7.98 14.40
CA MET A 60 12.42 7.34 13.80
C MET A 60 12.39 7.51 12.28
N VAL A 61 12.70 8.72 11.77
CA VAL A 61 12.75 8.98 10.32
C VAL A 61 13.74 8.05 9.63
N ASP A 62 14.94 7.93 10.18
CA ASP A 62 15.95 7.05 9.61
C ASP A 62 15.50 5.59 9.57
N VAL A 63 14.87 5.11 10.65
CA VAL A 63 14.31 3.75 10.72
C VAL A 63 13.22 3.55 9.69
N ILE A 64 12.30 4.51 9.53
CA ILE A 64 11.22 4.44 8.55
C ILE A 64 11.79 4.42 7.12
N LEU A 65 12.73 5.31 6.81
CA LEU A 65 13.33 5.38 5.47
C LEU A 65 14.03 4.07 5.11
N ILE A 66 14.85 3.53 6.02
CA ILE A 66 15.52 2.24 5.81
C ILE A 66 14.51 1.11 5.67
N GLY A 67 13.53 1.06 6.57
CA GLY A 67 12.48 0.02 6.54
C GLY A 67 11.66 0.04 5.27
N VAL A 68 11.26 1.23 4.79
CA VAL A 68 10.47 1.38 3.56
C VAL A 68 11.30 1.01 2.33
N VAL A 69 12.51 1.56 2.19
CA VAL A 69 13.36 1.31 1.02
C VAL A 69 13.72 -0.17 0.92
N LEU A 70 14.21 -0.77 2.00
CA LEU A 70 14.57 -2.18 2.02
C LEU A 70 13.35 -3.09 2.00
N GLY A 71 12.21 -2.65 2.53
CA GLY A 71 10.92 -3.33 2.38
C GLY A 71 10.48 -3.43 0.93
N ILE A 72 10.58 -2.35 0.15
CA ILE A 72 10.26 -2.36 -1.30
C ILE A 72 11.22 -3.29 -2.05
N ILE A 73 12.52 -3.22 -1.77
CA ILE A 73 13.51 -4.12 -2.38
C ILE A 73 13.19 -5.58 -2.04
N SER A 74 12.84 -5.87 -0.79
CA SER A 74 12.46 -7.21 -0.34
C SER A 74 11.16 -7.69 -0.99
N ALA A 75 10.18 -6.80 -1.17
CA ALA A 75 8.93 -7.10 -1.85
C ALA A 75 9.19 -7.54 -3.30
N ARG A 76 10.11 -6.85 -3.99
CA ARG A 76 10.51 -7.21 -5.35
C ARG A 76 11.31 -8.50 -5.37
N ALA A 77 12.29 -8.65 -4.50
CA ALA A 77 13.10 -9.86 -4.41
C ALA A 77 12.25 -11.10 -4.14
N TYR A 78 11.29 -11.00 -3.23
CA TYR A 78 10.34 -12.08 -2.94
C TYR A 78 9.47 -12.41 -4.16
N TYR A 79 8.94 -11.38 -4.83
CA TYR A 79 8.15 -11.59 -6.04
C TYR A 79 8.93 -12.32 -7.12
N VAL A 80 10.16 -11.88 -7.39
CA VAL A 80 11.05 -12.50 -8.38
C VAL A 80 11.39 -13.95 -8.00
N ALA A 81 11.66 -14.22 -6.73
CA ALA A 81 11.97 -15.55 -6.23
C ALA A 81 10.79 -16.54 -6.33
N MET A 82 9.55 -16.03 -6.20
CA MET A 82 8.34 -16.84 -6.25
C MET A 82 7.65 -16.84 -7.62
N ALA A 83 8.20 -16.13 -8.60
CA ALA A 83 7.63 -16.07 -9.94
C ALA A 83 7.61 -17.45 -10.61
N PRO A 84 6.46 -17.88 -11.18
CA PRO A 84 6.35 -19.18 -11.86
C PRO A 84 7.00 -19.21 -13.25
N PHE A 85 7.54 -18.07 -13.72
CA PHE A 85 8.18 -17.89 -15.00
C PHE A 85 9.64 -17.46 -14.82
N LYS A 86 10.47 -17.67 -15.85
CA LYS A 86 11.87 -17.23 -15.84
C LYS A 86 11.97 -15.82 -16.43
N TYR A 87 12.75 -14.98 -15.78
CA TYR A 87 13.12 -13.67 -16.30
C TYR A 87 14.22 -13.82 -17.36
N GLU A 88 14.08 -13.12 -18.47
CA GLU A 88 15.06 -13.15 -19.55
C GLU A 88 16.23 -12.19 -19.30
N SER A 89 16.02 -11.17 -18.47
CA SER A 89 17.01 -10.13 -18.18
C SER A 89 17.00 -9.71 -16.71
N ILE A 90 18.18 -9.32 -16.21
CA ILE A 90 18.32 -8.70 -14.88
C ILE A 90 17.52 -7.40 -14.80
N TRP A 91 17.39 -6.67 -15.92
CA TRP A 91 16.59 -5.45 -15.98
C TRP A 91 15.10 -5.70 -15.71
N GLU A 92 14.55 -6.79 -16.21
CA GLU A 92 13.17 -7.20 -15.90
C GLU A 92 12.99 -7.57 -14.43
N MET A 93 14.02 -8.15 -13.79
CA MET A 93 13.99 -8.46 -12.36
C MET A 93 13.97 -7.21 -11.49
N ILE A 94 14.53 -6.10 -11.96
CA ILE A 94 14.62 -4.83 -11.22
C ILE A 94 13.45 -3.90 -11.58
N ALA A 95 12.79 -4.09 -12.72
CA ALA A 95 11.71 -3.22 -13.20
C ALA A 95 10.48 -3.30 -12.28
N ILE A 96 10.33 -2.29 -11.40
CA ILE A 96 9.19 -2.17 -10.47
C ILE A 96 7.99 -1.50 -11.17
N ARG A 97 8.21 -0.78 -12.27
CA ARG A 97 7.17 -0.01 -12.97
C ARG A 97 6.06 -0.87 -13.56
N ASP A 98 6.38 -2.09 -13.93
CA ASP A 98 5.43 -3.03 -14.55
C ASP A 98 4.67 -3.85 -13.50
N GLY A 99 4.76 -3.45 -12.23
CA GLY A 99 4.18 -4.15 -11.10
C GLY A 99 5.10 -5.25 -10.56
N GLY A 100 4.52 -6.23 -9.86
CA GLY A 100 5.27 -7.37 -9.31
C GLY A 100 5.99 -7.06 -8.02
N LEU A 101 5.25 -6.57 -7.04
CA LEU A 101 5.66 -6.42 -5.64
C LEU A 101 4.85 -7.38 -4.77
N ALA A 102 5.51 -8.28 -4.06
CA ALA A 102 4.86 -9.21 -3.16
C ALA A 102 4.74 -8.60 -1.76
N ILE A 103 3.51 -8.49 -1.27
CA ILE A 103 3.24 -7.91 0.06
C ILE A 103 3.98 -8.65 1.18
N TYR A 104 4.09 -9.97 1.11
CA TYR A 104 4.83 -10.76 2.09
C TYR A 104 6.30 -10.39 2.16
N GLY A 105 6.95 -10.20 1.00
CA GLY A 105 8.33 -9.73 0.95
C GLY A 105 8.50 -8.35 1.57
N GLY A 106 7.55 -7.45 1.32
CA GLY A 106 7.53 -6.11 1.90
C GLY A 106 7.40 -6.12 3.42
N ILE A 107 6.47 -6.93 3.95
CA ILE A 107 6.26 -7.07 5.40
C ILE A 107 7.50 -7.67 6.06
N ILE A 108 7.99 -8.81 5.56
CA ILE A 108 9.16 -9.49 6.11
C ILE A 108 10.38 -8.56 6.08
N GLY A 109 10.65 -7.95 4.93
CA GLY A 109 11.77 -7.03 4.77
C GLY A 109 11.65 -5.77 5.62
N GLY A 110 10.46 -5.17 5.68
CA GLY A 110 10.18 -3.99 6.50
C GLY A 110 10.43 -4.25 7.99
N PHE A 111 9.93 -5.35 8.53
CA PHE A 111 10.18 -5.73 9.92
C PHE A 111 11.64 -6.12 10.18
N LEU A 112 12.25 -6.91 9.30
CA LEU A 112 13.64 -7.32 9.47
C LEU A 112 14.58 -6.12 9.44
N PHE A 113 14.55 -5.35 8.37
CA PHE A 113 15.47 -4.22 8.18
C PHE A 113 15.10 -3.02 9.05
N GLY A 114 13.81 -2.80 9.32
CA GLY A 114 13.36 -1.82 10.30
C GLY A 114 13.86 -2.16 11.71
N GLY A 115 13.79 -3.42 12.11
CA GLY A 115 14.33 -3.89 13.40
C GLY A 115 15.86 -3.75 13.49
N LEU A 116 16.58 -4.04 12.41
CA LEU A 116 18.03 -3.81 12.34
C LEU A 116 18.38 -2.33 12.40
N ALA A 117 17.62 -1.48 11.71
CA ALA A 117 17.77 -0.03 11.76
C ALA A 117 17.50 0.52 13.16
N CYS A 118 16.49 0.01 13.88
CA CYS A 118 16.25 0.37 15.28
C CYS A 118 17.47 0.08 16.15
N LYS A 119 18.06 -1.11 16.02
CA LYS A 119 19.27 -1.47 16.76
C LYS A 119 20.44 -0.57 16.41
N TRP A 120 20.61 -0.25 15.14
CA TRP A 120 21.68 0.63 14.66
C TRP A 120 21.53 2.05 15.17
N ARG A 121 20.29 2.58 15.22
CA ARG A 121 20.00 3.94 15.68
C ARG A 121 19.74 4.04 17.19
N GLY A 122 19.78 2.94 17.92
CA GLY A 122 19.50 2.93 19.36
C GLY A 122 18.03 3.17 19.71
N VAL A 123 17.12 2.93 18.74
CA VAL A 123 15.67 3.07 18.92
C VAL A 123 15.10 1.80 19.54
N PRO A 124 14.21 1.89 20.54
CA PRO A 124 13.56 0.71 21.11
C PRO A 124 12.68 0.01 20.06
N VAL A 125 12.98 -1.27 19.78
CA VAL A 125 12.38 -2.02 18.65
C VAL A 125 10.88 -2.22 18.84
N LEU A 126 10.43 -2.68 20.00
CA LEU A 126 9.01 -2.98 20.25
C LEU A 126 8.14 -1.72 20.18
N PRO A 127 8.45 -0.62 20.89
CA PRO A 127 7.70 0.62 20.75
C PRO A 127 7.68 1.19 19.33
N MET A 128 8.78 1.06 18.60
CA MET A 128 8.81 1.45 17.18
C MET A 128 7.88 0.59 16.32
N PHE A 129 7.80 -0.71 16.59
CA PHE A 129 6.90 -1.61 15.88
C PHE A 129 5.43 -1.40 16.25
N ASP A 130 5.11 -1.06 17.50
CA ASP A 130 3.78 -0.67 17.92
C ASP A 130 3.32 0.58 17.16
N LEU A 131 4.19 1.59 17.10
CA LEU A 131 3.94 2.82 16.36
C LEU A 131 3.76 2.56 14.84
N ALA A 132 4.62 1.71 14.27
CA ALA A 132 4.53 1.29 12.87
C ALA A 132 3.25 0.48 12.60
N GLY A 133 2.81 -0.36 13.54
CA GLY A 133 1.57 -1.14 13.45
C GLY A 133 0.34 -0.24 13.35
N MET A 134 0.27 0.80 14.17
CA MET A 134 -0.80 1.82 14.08
C MET A 134 -0.77 2.55 12.74
N GLY A 135 0.41 2.94 12.26
CA GLY A 135 0.59 3.54 10.94
C GLY A 135 0.15 2.61 9.81
N PHE A 136 0.44 1.31 9.92
CA PHE A 136 0.02 0.29 8.96
C PHE A 136 -1.51 0.14 8.89
N LEU A 137 -2.21 0.19 10.03
CA LEU A 137 -3.67 0.17 10.06
C LEU A 137 -4.28 1.40 9.37
N ILE A 138 -3.72 2.59 9.58
CA ILE A 138 -4.12 3.81 8.89
C ILE A 138 -3.92 3.64 7.37
N GLY A 139 -2.76 3.15 6.96
CA GLY A 139 -2.45 2.88 5.56
C GLY A 139 -3.40 1.87 4.91
N GLN A 140 -3.74 0.79 5.62
CA GLN A 140 -4.71 -0.20 5.14
C GLN A 140 -6.12 0.41 4.96
N GLY A 141 -6.57 1.23 5.91
CA GLY A 141 -7.85 1.92 5.80
C GLY A 141 -7.93 2.79 4.54
N CYS A 142 -6.90 3.59 4.28
CA CYS A 142 -6.80 4.40 3.05
C CYS A 142 -6.68 3.54 1.80
N GLY A 143 -5.94 2.44 1.85
CA GLY A 143 -5.76 1.51 0.74
C GLY A 143 -7.06 0.86 0.28
N ARG A 144 -8.03 0.64 1.19
CA ARG A 144 -9.36 0.13 0.83
C ARG A 144 -10.13 1.08 -0.09
N TRP A 145 -9.96 2.39 0.05
CA TRP A 145 -10.49 3.35 -0.91
C TRP A 145 -9.81 3.23 -2.28
N GLY A 146 -8.52 2.93 -2.31
CA GLY A 146 -7.82 2.61 -3.55
C GLY A 146 -8.43 1.41 -4.27
N ASN A 147 -8.74 0.32 -3.54
CA ASN A 147 -9.42 -0.85 -4.09
C ASN A 147 -10.80 -0.50 -4.65
N PHE A 148 -11.54 0.41 -4.00
CA PHE A 148 -12.83 0.90 -4.51
C PHE A 148 -12.68 1.57 -5.87
N PHE A 149 -11.68 2.45 -6.04
CA PHE A 149 -11.42 3.09 -7.34
C PHE A 149 -10.97 2.11 -8.41
N ASN A 150 -10.20 1.09 -8.05
CA ASN A 150 -9.77 0.05 -8.97
C ASN A 150 -10.85 -1.01 -9.24
N GLN A 151 -11.90 -1.06 -8.43
CA GLN A 151 -12.93 -2.09 -8.46
C GLN A 151 -12.34 -3.50 -8.27
N GLU A 152 -11.50 -3.65 -7.24
CA GLU A 152 -10.83 -4.90 -6.90
C GLU A 152 -10.98 -5.23 -5.41
N ALA A 153 -10.63 -6.46 -5.00
CA ALA A 153 -10.69 -6.92 -3.61
C ALA A 153 -12.06 -6.69 -2.94
N PHE A 154 -13.13 -6.93 -3.71
CA PHE A 154 -14.52 -6.85 -3.24
C PHE A 154 -14.91 -8.10 -2.44
N GLY A 155 -16.03 -7.99 -1.72
CA GLY A 155 -16.57 -9.06 -0.88
C GLY A 155 -17.36 -10.12 -1.65
N CYS A 156 -18.21 -10.86 -0.94
CA CYS A 156 -19.14 -11.83 -1.51
C CYS A 156 -20.45 -11.16 -1.98
N ASN A 157 -21.25 -11.91 -2.74
CA ASN A 157 -22.59 -11.48 -3.14
C ASN A 157 -23.46 -11.20 -1.91
N THR A 158 -24.23 -10.10 -1.97
CA THR A 158 -25.08 -9.65 -0.87
C THR A 158 -26.43 -9.16 -1.40
N THR A 159 -27.45 -9.30 -0.58
CA THR A 159 -28.81 -8.76 -0.82
C THR A 159 -29.07 -7.49 -0.02
N LEU A 160 -28.05 -6.94 0.64
CA LEU A 160 -28.18 -5.72 1.43
C LEU A 160 -28.55 -4.51 0.55
N PRO A 161 -29.40 -3.58 1.06
CA PRO A 161 -29.86 -2.42 0.29
C PRO A 161 -28.73 -1.55 -0.25
N TRP A 162 -27.59 -1.52 0.43
CA TRP A 162 -26.37 -0.80 0.02
C TRP A 162 -25.35 -1.68 -0.72
N GLY A 163 -25.76 -2.87 -1.16
CA GLY A 163 -24.92 -3.75 -1.96
C GLY A 163 -24.45 -3.05 -3.23
N MET A 164 -23.15 -3.10 -3.49
CA MET A 164 -22.52 -2.50 -4.67
C MET A 164 -22.40 -3.54 -5.78
N SER A 165 -22.90 -3.22 -6.96
CA SER A 165 -22.68 -4.03 -8.16
C SER A 165 -21.36 -3.61 -8.81
N VAL A 166 -20.46 -4.56 -9.02
CA VAL A 166 -19.18 -4.37 -9.66
C VAL A 166 -19.22 -4.97 -11.05
N SER A 167 -18.84 -4.18 -12.05
CA SER A 167 -18.81 -4.65 -13.44
C SER A 167 -17.56 -5.50 -13.67
N TYR A 168 -17.73 -6.81 -13.74
CA TYR A 168 -16.67 -7.75 -14.12
C TYR A 168 -16.44 -7.67 -15.63
N THR A 169 -15.51 -6.86 -16.07
CA THR A 169 -15.15 -6.88 -17.48
C THR A 169 -13.89 -7.69 -17.78
N HIS A 170 -13.23 -8.31 -16.81
CA HIS A 170 -12.06 -9.15 -17.07
C HIS A 170 -11.89 -10.23 -16.00
N LEU A 171 -12.65 -11.32 -16.13
CA LEU A 171 -12.24 -12.64 -15.71
C LEU A 171 -12.03 -13.47 -16.98
N THR A 172 -10.85 -13.37 -17.53
CA THR A 172 -10.27 -14.39 -18.41
C THR A 172 -8.88 -14.69 -17.89
#